data_fd4ff72a3ec863c713470ac1943e5a78
#
_entry.id   fd4ff72a3ec863c713470ac1943e5a78
#
_cell.length_a   1.000
_cell.length_b   1.000
_cell.length_c   1.000
_cell.angle_alpha   90.00
_cell.angle_beta   90.00
_cell.angle_gamma   90.00
#
_symmetry.space_group_name_H-M   'P 1'
#
loop_
_entity.id
_entity.type
_entity.pdbx_description
1 polymer ?
#
loop_
_entity_poly.entity_id
_entity_poly.type
_entity_poly.pdbx_seq_one_letter_code
_entity_poly.pdbx_strand_id
1 'polypeptide(L)'
;CVGNMEIGNTPQKDLRTKRPTMQMVFQDPQASLNPRMTVQAIIQEPLDEHTTLSKDEKRDKVHDLMDQVGLNRKFAGRYPHAFSGGQRQRIGIARALALNPKFIVCDEPIAALDVSIQAQVVNLLEDLQKEYGLTYLFISHDLSMVRHIATRVAVMYLGKIVELSPREALYAEPLHPYTKALLSAVPEPDPEMHDMMDRTILTGDVPSPANPPKGCNFCTRCPAVMDICHQNEPEYREVMPGRFVACHHYNDVSTSAGSTAASEASDQQSLSNTNNTTN
;
A
#
# COMPACT_ATOMS: atom_id res chain seq x y z
N CYS A 1 11.29 -5.28 -3.76
CA CYS A 1 11.88 -4.58 -4.92
C CYS A 1 11.04 -3.37 -5.28
N VAL A 2 11.67 -2.30 -5.79
CA VAL A 2 10.97 -1.17 -6.43
C VAL A 2 11.37 -1.17 -7.91
N GLY A 3 10.40 -1.43 -8.79
CA GLY A 3 10.71 -1.81 -10.18
C GLY A 3 11.64 -3.03 -10.21
N ASN A 4 12.75 -2.93 -10.95
CA ASN A 4 13.75 -4.00 -11.03
C ASN A 4 14.87 -3.88 -9.96
N MET A 5 14.70 -2.99 -8.94
CA MET A 5 15.73 -2.75 -7.92
C MET A 5 15.41 -3.55 -6.66
N GLU A 6 16.33 -4.38 -6.23
CA GLU A 6 16.29 -4.97 -4.89
C GLU A 6 16.82 -3.94 -3.88
N ILE A 7 16.03 -3.64 -2.83
CA ILE A 7 16.37 -2.61 -1.83
C ILE A 7 16.91 -3.25 -0.57
N GLY A 8 16.35 -4.40 -0.16
CA GLY A 8 16.62 -5.03 1.13
C GLY A 8 18.09 -5.39 1.37
N ASN A 9 18.79 -5.84 0.33
CA ASN A 9 20.19 -6.29 0.42
C ASN A 9 21.18 -5.28 -0.21
N THR A 10 20.70 -4.09 -0.60
CA THR A 10 21.56 -3.09 -1.25
C THR A 10 22.36 -2.31 -0.21
N PRO A 11 23.71 -2.18 -0.35
CA PRO A 11 24.54 -1.38 0.55
C PRO A 11 24.07 0.08 0.62
N GLN A 12 24.20 0.71 1.80
CA GLN A 12 23.76 2.08 2.05
C GLN A 12 24.32 3.09 1.05
N LYS A 13 25.57 2.89 0.58
CA LYS A 13 26.22 3.77 -0.40
C LYS A 13 25.49 3.75 -1.74
N ASP A 14 25.01 2.59 -2.17
CA ASP A 14 24.31 2.43 -3.45
C ASP A 14 22.83 2.85 -3.34
N LEU A 15 22.24 2.74 -2.14
CA LEU A 15 20.89 3.24 -1.87
C LEU A 15 20.79 4.76 -2.04
N ARG A 16 21.86 5.52 -1.77
CA ARG A 16 21.85 6.98 -1.90
C ARG A 16 21.50 7.43 -3.33
N THR A 17 22.03 6.74 -4.33
CA THR A 17 21.73 7.03 -5.74
C THR A 17 20.32 6.64 -6.16
N LYS A 18 19.68 5.73 -5.42
CA LYS A 18 18.33 5.21 -5.68
C LYS A 18 17.24 5.99 -4.93
N ARG A 19 17.60 6.70 -3.85
CA ARG A 19 16.65 7.50 -3.03
C ARG A 19 15.80 8.49 -3.82
N PRO A 20 16.31 9.18 -4.86
CA PRO A 20 15.49 10.06 -5.66
C PRO A 20 14.27 9.38 -6.29
N THR A 21 14.37 8.09 -6.62
CA THR A 21 13.26 7.32 -7.23
C THR A 21 12.21 6.86 -6.22
N MET A 22 12.52 6.93 -4.93
CA MET A 22 11.66 6.49 -3.83
C MET A 22 11.59 7.58 -2.78
N GLN A 23 10.41 8.05 -2.50
CA GLN A 23 10.18 9.12 -1.53
C GLN A 23 9.17 8.67 -0.48
N MET A 24 9.04 9.46 0.59
CA MET A 24 8.13 9.16 1.69
C MET A 24 7.35 10.39 2.12
N VAL A 25 6.06 10.20 2.33
CA VAL A 25 5.17 11.14 3.02
C VAL A 25 4.93 10.58 4.42
N PHE A 26 5.27 11.36 5.44
CA PHE A 26 5.27 10.92 6.83
C PHE A 26 3.91 11.12 7.52
N GLN A 27 3.67 10.37 8.57
CA GLN A 27 2.45 10.35 9.38
C GLN A 27 2.13 11.71 10.02
N ASP A 28 3.11 12.37 10.61
CA ASP A 28 2.93 13.67 11.26
C ASP A 28 3.52 14.79 10.39
N PRO A 29 2.65 15.60 9.73
CA PRO A 29 3.12 16.71 8.92
C PRO A 29 3.79 17.80 9.73
N GLN A 30 3.54 17.91 11.04
CA GLN A 30 4.17 18.88 11.90
C GLN A 30 5.60 18.46 12.28
N ALA A 31 5.79 17.21 12.67
CA ALA A 31 7.10 16.68 13.04
C ALA A 31 8.01 16.46 11.81
N SER A 32 7.44 16.24 10.63
CA SER A 32 8.20 15.96 9.40
C SER A 32 8.76 17.20 8.70
N LEU A 33 8.28 18.39 9.05
CA LEU A 33 8.73 19.67 8.46
C LEU A 33 9.61 20.42 9.46
N ASN A 34 10.81 20.85 9.03
CA ASN A 34 11.67 21.66 9.87
C ASN A 34 11.01 23.03 10.14
N PRO A 35 10.65 23.37 11.39
CA PRO A 35 9.92 24.60 11.71
C PRO A 35 10.74 25.87 11.49
N ARG A 36 12.06 25.76 11.32
CA ARG A 36 12.99 26.87 11.07
C ARG A 36 13.23 27.16 9.60
N MET A 37 12.68 26.34 8.70
CA MET A 37 12.80 26.50 7.25
C MET A 37 11.50 27.07 6.68
N THR A 38 11.62 27.88 5.64
CA THR A 38 10.46 28.34 4.86
C THR A 38 9.91 27.19 4.00
N VAL A 39 8.66 27.29 3.54
CA VAL A 39 8.05 26.30 2.63
C VAL A 39 8.92 26.10 1.39
N GLN A 40 9.42 27.19 0.80
CA GLN A 40 10.33 27.10 -0.34
C GLN A 40 11.58 26.28 0.01
N ALA A 41 12.24 26.56 1.13
CA ALA A 41 13.45 25.85 1.53
C ALA A 41 13.19 24.35 1.77
N ILE A 42 12.03 23.99 2.38
CA ILE A 42 11.63 22.60 2.62
C ILE A 42 11.42 21.82 1.32
N ILE A 43 10.71 22.41 0.34
CA ILE A 43 10.44 21.75 -0.94
C ILE A 43 11.72 21.72 -1.80
N GLN A 44 12.58 22.73 -1.69
CA GLN A 44 13.82 22.85 -2.44
C GLN A 44 14.95 21.93 -1.92
N GLU A 45 14.95 21.57 -0.64
CA GLU A 45 16.01 20.76 -0.01
C GLU A 45 16.38 19.48 -0.80
N PRO A 46 15.45 18.65 -1.27
CA PRO A 46 15.78 17.50 -2.12
C PRO A 46 16.44 17.90 -3.44
N LEU A 47 16.04 19.03 -4.04
CA LEU A 47 16.63 19.54 -5.29
C LEU A 47 18.08 20.00 -5.08
N ASP A 48 18.37 20.59 -3.91
CA ASP A 48 19.73 21.05 -3.58
C ASP A 48 20.70 19.88 -3.42
N GLU A 49 20.23 18.76 -2.83
CA GLU A 49 21.05 17.59 -2.58
C GLU A 49 21.24 16.69 -3.82
N HIS A 50 20.24 16.61 -4.71
CA HIS A 50 20.18 15.60 -5.76
C HIS A 50 20.19 16.14 -7.20
N THR A 51 20.21 17.45 -7.40
CA THR A 51 20.19 18.05 -8.75
C THR A 51 21.25 19.11 -8.92
N THR A 52 21.61 19.39 -10.18
CA THR A 52 22.53 20.46 -10.59
C THR A 52 21.78 21.69 -11.12
N LEU A 53 20.46 21.80 -10.87
CA LEU A 53 19.65 22.93 -11.32
C LEU A 53 20.17 24.24 -10.72
N SER A 54 20.06 25.32 -11.48
CA SER A 54 20.34 26.69 -11.01
C SER A 54 19.33 27.14 -9.95
N LYS A 55 19.65 28.22 -9.26
CA LYS A 55 18.77 28.79 -8.22
C LYS A 55 17.37 29.17 -8.76
N ASP A 56 17.35 29.74 -9.97
CA ASP A 56 16.09 30.15 -10.59
C ASP A 56 15.26 28.96 -11.03
N GLU A 57 15.87 27.96 -11.66
CA GLU A 57 15.17 26.70 -12.03
C GLU A 57 14.61 25.98 -10.81
N LYS A 58 15.35 25.92 -9.69
CA LYS A 58 14.85 25.32 -8.44
C LYS A 58 13.67 26.09 -7.89
N ARG A 59 13.74 27.42 -7.87
CA ARG A 59 12.63 28.28 -7.41
C ARG A 59 11.39 28.07 -8.25
N ASP A 60 11.52 28.05 -9.57
CA ASP A 60 10.40 27.88 -10.49
C ASP A 60 9.78 26.49 -10.31
N LYS A 61 10.60 25.43 -10.19
CA LYS A 61 10.12 24.07 -9.88
C LYS A 61 9.38 24.00 -8.54
N VAL A 62 9.88 24.68 -7.49
CA VAL A 62 9.17 24.78 -6.21
C VAL A 62 7.80 25.42 -6.35
N HIS A 63 7.71 26.52 -7.12
CA HIS A 63 6.44 27.20 -7.38
C HIS A 63 5.46 26.27 -8.13
N ASP A 64 5.92 25.53 -9.13
CA ASP A 64 5.09 24.58 -9.87
C ASP A 64 4.59 23.45 -8.95
N LEU A 65 5.48 22.89 -8.10
CA LEU A 65 5.08 21.89 -7.10
C LEU A 65 4.06 22.43 -6.10
N MET A 66 4.19 23.69 -5.68
CA MET A 66 3.20 24.32 -4.80
C MET A 66 1.83 24.41 -5.48
N ASP A 67 1.78 24.82 -6.74
CA ASP A 67 0.52 24.88 -7.49
C ASP A 67 -0.11 23.49 -7.68
N GLN A 68 0.69 22.48 -8.01
CA GLN A 68 0.24 21.10 -8.17
C GLN A 68 -0.44 20.53 -6.92
N VAL A 69 0.04 20.91 -5.73
CA VAL A 69 -0.60 20.50 -4.47
C VAL A 69 -1.65 21.50 -3.97
N GLY A 70 -2.01 22.51 -4.78
CA GLY A 70 -3.01 23.50 -4.44
C GLY A 70 -2.58 24.52 -3.36
N LEU A 71 -1.29 24.82 -3.30
CA LEU A 71 -0.73 25.85 -2.40
C LEU A 71 -0.40 27.11 -3.20
N ASN A 72 -0.77 28.28 -2.66
CA ASN A 72 -0.47 29.56 -3.31
C ASN A 72 1.04 29.87 -3.24
N ARG A 73 1.68 30.12 -4.39
CA ARG A 73 3.11 30.48 -4.53
C ARG A 73 3.54 31.65 -3.62
N LYS A 74 2.64 32.60 -3.33
CA LYS A 74 2.90 33.74 -2.43
C LYS A 74 3.25 33.31 -1.00
N PHE A 75 2.96 32.07 -0.65
CA PHE A 75 3.26 31.52 0.68
C PHE A 75 4.62 30.83 0.76
N ALA A 76 5.40 30.79 -0.31
CA ALA A 76 6.71 30.14 -0.37
C ALA A 76 7.69 30.64 0.75
N GLY A 77 7.63 31.91 1.09
CA GLY A 77 8.46 32.51 2.16
C GLY A 77 7.93 32.32 3.57
N ARG A 78 6.76 31.69 3.78
CA ARG A 78 6.19 31.45 5.12
C ARG A 78 6.77 30.19 5.76
N TYR A 79 6.64 30.13 7.09
CA TYR A 79 7.07 28.98 7.89
C TYR A 79 5.93 28.00 8.14
N PRO A 80 6.20 26.70 8.40
CA PRO A 80 5.17 25.68 8.59
C PRO A 80 4.10 26.00 9.63
N HIS A 81 4.45 26.69 10.71
CA HIS A 81 3.50 27.06 11.77
C HIS A 81 2.39 28.01 11.29
N ALA A 82 2.57 28.71 10.17
CA ALA A 82 1.56 29.60 9.58
C ALA A 82 0.48 28.84 8.74
N PHE A 83 0.53 27.50 8.68
CA PHE A 83 -0.33 26.67 7.84
C PHE A 83 -1.19 25.72 8.68
N SER A 84 -2.37 25.36 8.14
CA SER A 84 -3.22 24.31 8.71
C SER A 84 -2.57 22.93 8.57
N GLY A 85 -3.07 21.91 9.29
CA GLY A 85 -2.60 20.52 9.18
C GLY A 85 -2.60 20.00 7.74
N GLY A 86 -3.71 20.17 7.03
CA GLY A 86 -3.83 19.77 5.64
C GLY A 86 -2.90 20.51 4.67
N GLN A 87 -2.65 21.81 4.92
CA GLN A 87 -1.68 22.56 4.14
C GLN A 87 -0.25 22.09 4.40
N ARG A 88 0.11 21.76 5.65
CA ARG A 88 1.42 21.16 5.99
C ARG A 88 1.59 19.80 5.31
N GLN A 89 0.52 18.99 5.26
CA GLN A 89 0.56 17.71 4.55
C GLN A 89 0.83 17.91 3.05
N ARG A 90 0.19 18.89 2.42
CA ARG A 90 0.45 19.27 1.02
C ARG A 90 1.89 19.73 0.78
N ILE A 91 2.52 20.43 1.75
CA ILE A 91 3.95 20.78 1.70
C ILE A 91 4.80 19.50 1.72
N GLY A 92 4.48 18.53 2.57
CA GLY A 92 5.16 17.24 2.65
C GLY A 92 5.05 16.45 1.35
N ILE A 93 3.86 16.46 0.72
CA ILE A 93 3.63 15.82 -0.59
C ILE A 93 4.45 16.54 -1.69
N ALA A 94 4.44 17.88 -1.74
CA ALA A 94 5.24 18.65 -2.70
C ALA A 94 6.75 18.35 -2.57
N ARG A 95 7.25 18.24 -1.33
CA ARG A 95 8.64 17.84 -1.06
C ARG A 95 8.95 16.44 -1.60
N ALA A 96 8.04 15.47 -1.39
CA ALA A 96 8.22 14.12 -1.90
C ALA A 96 8.22 14.06 -3.43
N LEU A 97 7.46 14.93 -4.11
CA LEU A 97 7.39 15.00 -5.57
C LEU A 97 8.61 15.69 -6.22
N ALA A 98 9.42 16.43 -5.45
CA ALA A 98 10.47 17.31 -5.97
C ALA A 98 11.46 16.61 -6.91
N LEU A 99 11.74 15.33 -6.68
CA LEU A 99 12.69 14.52 -7.46
C LEU A 99 12.05 13.65 -8.55
N ASN A 100 10.76 13.86 -8.84
CA ASN A 100 9.97 13.04 -9.77
C ASN A 100 10.10 11.53 -9.47
N PRO A 101 9.74 11.09 -8.25
CA PRO A 101 9.87 9.69 -7.84
C PRO A 101 8.95 8.79 -8.67
N LYS A 102 9.27 7.49 -8.72
CA LYS A 102 8.38 6.47 -9.26
C LYS A 102 7.55 5.78 -8.19
N PHE A 103 8.02 5.82 -6.96
CA PHE A 103 7.41 5.15 -5.83
C PHE A 103 7.40 6.06 -4.60
N ILE A 104 6.24 6.16 -3.94
CA ILE A 104 6.07 6.94 -2.71
C ILE A 104 5.46 6.04 -1.64
N VAL A 105 6.11 6.00 -0.48
CA VAL A 105 5.52 5.43 0.74
C VAL A 105 4.71 6.53 1.42
N CYS A 106 3.42 6.32 1.58
CA CYS A 106 2.52 7.20 2.32
C CYS A 106 2.23 6.53 3.66
N ASP A 107 2.95 6.96 4.72
CA ASP A 107 2.81 6.41 6.06
C ASP A 107 1.76 7.21 6.82
N GLU A 108 0.57 6.65 6.96
CA GLU A 108 -0.62 7.27 7.58
C GLU A 108 -0.83 8.75 7.19
N PRO A 109 -0.83 9.10 5.89
CA PRO A 109 -0.71 10.49 5.42
C PRO A 109 -1.92 11.36 5.77
N ILE A 110 -2.97 10.80 6.34
CA ILE A 110 -4.24 11.47 6.65
C ILE A 110 -4.65 11.35 8.12
N ALA A 111 -3.93 10.57 8.95
CA ALA A 111 -4.35 10.23 10.31
C ALA A 111 -4.55 11.44 11.24
N ALA A 112 -3.78 12.52 11.03
CA ALA A 112 -3.82 13.73 11.86
C ALA A 112 -4.72 14.84 11.29
N LEU A 113 -5.61 14.51 10.35
CA LEU A 113 -6.42 15.49 9.62
C LEU A 113 -7.93 15.28 9.87
N ASP A 114 -8.70 16.36 9.78
CA ASP A 114 -10.16 16.32 9.81
C ASP A 114 -10.71 15.56 8.59
N VAL A 115 -11.85 14.90 8.72
CA VAL A 115 -12.46 14.03 7.69
C VAL A 115 -12.59 14.73 6.33
N SER A 116 -13.03 16.00 6.31
CA SER A 116 -13.16 16.76 5.06
C SER A 116 -11.81 17.03 4.37
N ILE A 117 -10.76 17.22 5.16
CA ILE A 117 -9.40 17.44 4.67
C ILE A 117 -8.75 16.11 4.24
N GLN A 118 -9.04 15.01 4.93
CA GLN A 118 -8.61 13.67 4.54
C GLN A 118 -9.03 13.36 3.09
N ALA A 119 -10.31 13.54 2.77
CA ALA A 119 -10.84 13.33 1.42
C ALA A 119 -10.12 14.19 0.36
N GLN A 120 -9.83 15.46 0.68
CA GLN A 120 -9.10 16.34 -0.23
C GLN A 120 -7.65 15.89 -0.49
N VAL A 121 -6.98 15.35 0.54
CA VAL A 121 -5.60 14.84 0.39
C VAL A 121 -5.58 13.52 -0.38
N VAL A 122 -6.56 12.65 -0.17
CA VAL A 122 -6.69 11.39 -0.93
C VAL A 122 -6.95 11.68 -2.40
N ASN A 123 -7.91 12.56 -2.72
CA ASN A 123 -8.17 12.97 -4.10
C ASN A 123 -6.93 13.58 -4.77
N LEU A 124 -6.19 14.44 -4.05
CA LEU A 124 -4.92 14.98 -4.54
C LEU A 124 -3.91 13.86 -4.86
N LEU A 125 -3.76 12.86 -4.00
CA LEU A 125 -2.85 11.74 -4.24
C LEU A 125 -3.28 10.91 -5.46
N GLU A 126 -4.58 10.69 -5.67
CA GLU A 126 -5.10 10.01 -6.86
C GLU A 126 -4.84 10.80 -8.15
N ASP A 127 -5.05 12.12 -8.12
CA ASP A 127 -4.81 12.98 -9.27
C ASP A 127 -3.32 12.98 -9.64
N LEU A 128 -2.43 13.11 -8.65
CA LEU A 128 -0.99 13.00 -8.83
C LEU A 128 -0.56 11.61 -9.32
N GLN A 129 -1.23 10.54 -8.87
CA GLN A 129 -0.96 9.18 -9.34
C GLN A 129 -1.26 9.06 -10.85
N LYS A 130 -2.39 9.58 -11.29
CA LYS A 130 -2.81 9.56 -12.71
C LYS A 130 -1.88 10.43 -13.57
N GLU A 131 -1.53 11.61 -13.09
CA GLU A 131 -0.72 12.58 -13.83
C GLU A 131 0.74 12.13 -14.00
N TYR A 132 1.35 11.61 -12.92
CA TYR A 132 2.78 11.24 -12.90
C TYR A 132 3.04 9.74 -13.02
N GLY A 133 2.02 8.89 -13.10
CA GLY A 133 2.18 7.43 -13.15
C GLY A 133 2.81 6.86 -11.88
N LEU A 134 2.48 7.43 -10.71
CA LEU A 134 3.10 7.07 -9.44
C LEU A 134 2.60 5.71 -8.93
N THR A 135 3.50 4.98 -8.26
CA THR A 135 3.13 3.82 -7.46
C THR A 135 3.17 4.19 -5.99
N TYR A 136 2.09 3.93 -5.26
CA TYR A 136 2.01 4.16 -3.81
C TYR A 136 2.09 2.87 -3.02
N LEU A 137 2.79 2.92 -1.89
CA LEU A 137 2.53 2.06 -0.74
C LEU A 137 1.80 2.92 0.30
N PHE A 138 0.49 2.76 0.36
CA PHE A 138 -0.37 3.53 1.25
C PHE A 138 -0.62 2.73 2.54
N ILE A 139 -0.13 3.23 3.67
CA ILE A 139 -0.33 2.63 5.00
C ILE A 139 -1.41 3.42 5.71
N SER A 140 -2.44 2.75 6.19
CA SER A 140 -3.54 3.38 6.91
C SER A 140 -4.26 2.38 7.82
N HIS A 141 -4.87 2.88 8.88
CA HIS A 141 -5.83 2.14 9.69
C HIS A 141 -7.30 2.45 9.30
N ASP A 142 -7.53 3.39 8.39
CA ASP A 142 -8.85 3.73 7.86
C ASP A 142 -9.16 2.86 6.63
N LEU A 143 -9.99 1.84 6.85
CA LEU A 143 -10.39 0.89 5.80
C LEU A 143 -11.24 1.52 4.70
N SER A 144 -12.00 2.59 5.01
CA SER A 144 -12.81 3.30 4.02
C SER A 144 -11.93 4.02 3.00
N MET A 145 -10.88 4.68 3.49
CA MET A 145 -9.90 5.36 2.62
C MET A 145 -9.06 4.35 1.83
N VAL A 146 -8.67 3.22 2.45
CA VAL A 146 -7.98 2.13 1.74
C VAL A 146 -8.87 1.57 0.62
N ARG A 147 -10.17 1.36 0.87
CA ARG A 147 -11.13 0.92 -0.15
C ARG A 147 -11.20 1.87 -1.34
N HIS A 148 -11.01 3.16 -1.11
CA HIS A 148 -11.05 4.18 -2.17
C HIS A 148 -9.79 4.17 -3.04
N ILE A 149 -8.60 4.27 -2.44
CA ILE A 149 -7.33 4.51 -3.16
C ILE A 149 -6.60 3.24 -3.62
N ALA A 150 -6.77 2.10 -2.91
CA ALA A 150 -5.95 0.92 -3.15
C ALA A 150 -6.44 0.08 -4.32
N THR A 151 -5.52 -0.50 -5.09
CA THR A 151 -5.79 -1.56 -6.08
C THR A 151 -5.64 -2.96 -5.47
N ARG A 152 -4.69 -3.12 -4.55
CA ARG A 152 -4.45 -4.33 -3.76
C ARG A 152 -4.30 -3.95 -2.30
N VAL A 153 -4.77 -4.81 -1.41
CA VAL A 153 -4.73 -4.57 0.04
C VAL A 153 -4.00 -5.70 0.74
N ALA A 154 -2.99 -5.34 1.53
CA ALA A 154 -2.30 -6.22 2.46
C ALA A 154 -2.78 -5.94 3.89
N VAL A 155 -3.33 -6.95 4.55
CA VAL A 155 -3.73 -6.86 5.96
C VAL A 155 -2.59 -7.41 6.81
N MET A 156 -2.19 -6.63 7.83
CA MET A 156 -1.12 -7.01 8.76
C MET A 156 -1.67 -7.24 10.17
N TYR A 157 -1.14 -8.24 10.86
CA TYR A 157 -1.39 -8.49 12.27
C TYR A 157 -0.08 -8.85 12.98
N LEU A 158 0.25 -8.15 14.08
CA LEU A 158 1.49 -8.32 14.84
C LEU A 158 2.75 -8.39 13.95
N GLY A 159 2.87 -7.44 13.00
CA GLY A 159 4.04 -7.32 12.13
C GLY A 159 4.12 -8.31 10.96
N LYS A 160 3.13 -9.21 10.80
CA LYS A 160 3.07 -10.19 9.68
C LYS A 160 1.91 -9.90 8.76
N ILE A 161 2.11 -10.08 7.46
CA ILE A 161 1.02 -10.04 6.48
C ILE A 161 0.21 -11.32 6.65
N VAL A 162 -1.08 -11.18 6.96
CA VAL A 162 -2.00 -12.31 7.14
C VAL A 162 -2.88 -12.54 5.92
N GLU A 163 -3.13 -11.50 5.12
CA GLU A 163 -3.87 -11.59 3.86
C GLU A 163 -3.40 -10.53 2.87
N LEU A 164 -3.33 -10.88 1.57
CA LEU A 164 -3.10 -9.95 0.45
C LEU A 164 -4.04 -10.34 -0.69
N SER A 165 -4.86 -9.39 -1.11
CA SER A 165 -5.84 -9.63 -2.18
C SER A 165 -6.04 -8.39 -3.05
N PRO A 166 -6.58 -8.51 -4.27
CA PRO A 166 -7.21 -7.39 -4.96
C PRO A 166 -8.27 -6.75 -4.07
N ARG A 167 -8.40 -5.43 -4.13
CA ARG A 167 -9.34 -4.65 -3.29
C ARG A 167 -10.75 -5.23 -3.32
N GLU A 168 -11.31 -5.39 -4.51
CA GLU A 168 -12.69 -5.87 -4.69
C GLU A 168 -12.91 -7.22 -4.03
N ALA A 169 -11.97 -8.15 -4.23
CA ALA A 169 -12.06 -9.50 -3.66
C ALA A 169 -11.94 -9.49 -2.13
N LEU A 170 -11.06 -8.64 -1.57
CA LEU A 170 -10.89 -8.55 -0.12
C LEU A 170 -12.14 -8.01 0.58
N TYR A 171 -12.77 -6.97 0.01
CA TYR A 171 -13.98 -6.38 0.61
C TYR A 171 -15.25 -7.21 0.37
N ALA A 172 -15.32 -7.97 -0.75
CA ALA A 172 -16.45 -8.85 -1.03
C ALA A 172 -16.40 -10.15 -0.23
N GLU A 173 -15.22 -10.77 -0.15
CA GLU A 173 -15.03 -12.09 0.46
C GLU A 173 -13.65 -12.17 1.14
N PRO A 174 -13.46 -11.58 2.33
CA PRO A 174 -12.22 -11.70 3.07
C PRO A 174 -11.93 -13.14 3.47
N LEU A 175 -10.67 -13.57 3.36
CA LEU A 175 -10.27 -14.95 3.66
C LEU A 175 -9.88 -15.12 5.13
N HIS A 176 -8.97 -14.26 5.63
CA HIS A 176 -8.46 -14.41 6.99
C HIS A 176 -9.49 -13.97 8.04
N PRO A 177 -9.69 -14.74 9.14
CA PRO A 177 -10.65 -14.38 10.20
C PRO A 177 -10.43 -12.99 10.81
N TYR A 178 -9.18 -12.53 10.90
CA TYR A 178 -8.87 -11.16 11.33
C TYR A 178 -9.39 -10.10 10.33
N THR A 179 -9.21 -10.33 9.03
CA THR A 179 -9.73 -9.43 7.98
C THR A 179 -11.26 -9.35 8.03
N LYS A 180 -11.95 -10.49 8.24
CA LYS A 180 -13.40 -10.53 8.42
C LYS A 180 -13.84 -9.67 9.60
N ALA A 181 -13.18 -9.82 10.74
CA ALA A 181 -13.48 -9.04 11.93
C ALA A 181 -13.19 -7.54 11.74
N LEU A 182 -12.08 -7.18 11.06
CA LEU A 182 -11.77 -5.78 10.75
C LEU A 182 -12.85 -5.14 9.86
N LEU A 183 -13.25 -5.83 8.79
CA LEU A 183 -14.25 -5.31 7.86
C LEU A 183 -15.64 -5.23 8.50
N SER A 184 -16.01 -6.18 9.38
CA SER A 184 -17.29 -6.14 10.12
C SER A 184 -17.39 -4.97 11.11
N ALA A 185 -16.25 -4.35 11.46
CA ALA A 185 -16.20 -3.18 12.34
C ALA A 185 -16.32 -1.85 11.60
N VAL A 186 -16.23 -1.84 10.25
CA VAL A 186 -16.39 -0.63 9.45
C VAL A 186 -17.87 -0.23 9.46
N PRO A 187 -18.22 1.01 9.88
CA PRO A 187 -19.59 1.48 9.82
C PRO A 187 -20.06 1.57 8.36
N GLU A 188 -21.15 0.89 8.01
CA GLU A 188 -21.83 1.13 6.74
C GLU A 188 -22.67 2.40 6.86
N PRO A 189 -22.65 3.28 5.84
CA PRO A 189 -23.44 4.50 5.86
C PRO A 189 -24.95 4.28 5.77
N ASP A 190 -25.38 3.09 5.31
CA ASP A 190 -26.78 2.72 5.19
C ASP A 190 -27.31 2.14 6.51
N PRO A 191 -28.26 2.83 7.20
CA PRO A 191 -28.81 2.37 8.46
C PRO A 191 -29.52 1.00 8.36
N GLU A 192 -30.15 0.68 7.21
CA GLU A 192 -30.85 -0.60 7.02
C GLU A 192 -29.89 -1.77 6.89
N MET A 193 -28.73 -1.55 6.28
CA MET A 193 -27.66 -2.55 6.19
C MET A 193 -26.90 -2.71 7.50
N HIS A 194 -26.80 -1.66 8.31
CA HIS A 194 -26.10 -1.68 9.59
C HIS A 194 -26.68 -2.69 10.59
N ASP A 195 -28.00 -2.83 10.63
CA ASP A 195 -28.69 -3.76 11.54
C ASP A 195 -28.63 -5.23 11.08
N MET A 196 -28.29 -5.46 9.80
CA MET A 196 -28.17 -6.81 9.22
C MET A 196 -26.74 -7.37 9.27
N MET A 197 -25.72 -6.56 9.60
CA MET A 197 -24.34 -7.03 9.70
C MET A 197 -24.04 -7.59 11.09
N ASP A 198 -23.85 -8.91 11.17
CA ASP A 198 -23.33 -9.58 12.35
C ASP A 198 -21.88 -9.11 12.63
N ARG A 199 -21.76 -8.15 13.57
CA ARG A 199 -20.44 -7.69 14.02
C ARG A 199 -19.68 -8.83 14.70
N THR A 200 -18.54 -9.19 14.16
CA THR A 200 -17.63 -10.14 14.80
C THR A 200 -16.87 -9.44 15.92
N ILE A 201 -17.35 -9.60 17.16
CA ILE A 201 -16.65 -9.08 18.34
C ILE A 201 -15.49 -10.01 18.67
N LEU A 202 -14.27 -9.50 18.51
CA LEU A 202 -13.08 -10.23 18.91
C LEU A 202 -12.91 -10.19 20.43
N THR A 203 -12.90 -11.35 21.08
CA THR A 203 -12.66 -11.49 22.50
C THR A 203 -11.17 -11.68 22.79
N GLY A 204 -10.74 -11.34 24.01
CA GLY A 204 -9.36 -11.48 24.47
C GLY A 204 -8.46 -10.29 24.13
N ASP A 205 -7.33 -10.21 24.83
CA ASP A 205 -6.34 -9.14 24.67
C ASP A 205 -5.46 -9.35 23.44
N VAL A 206 -4.96 -8.24 22.89
CA VAL A 206 -3.97 -8.28 21.80
C VAL A 206 -2.65 -8.78 22.38
N PRO A 207 -2.08 -9.90 21.89
CA PRO A 207 -0.79 -10.37 22.36
C PRO A 207 0.32 -9.34 22.16
N SER A 208 1.29 -9.35 23.07
CA SER A 208 2.45 -8.46 22.92
C SER A 208 3.27 -8.81 21.67
N PRO A 209 3.60 -7.83 20.82
CA PRO A 209 4.49 -8.06 19.68
C PRO A 209 5.88 -8.58 20.07
N ALA A 210 6.33 -8.28 21.31
CA ALA A 210 7.62 -8.76 21.84
C ALA A 210 7.58 -10.22 22.26
N ASN A 211 6.39 -10.78 22.51
CA ASN A 211 6.21 -12.19 22.88
C ASN A 211 4.96 -12.75 22.17
N PRO A 212 5.01 -12.93 20.85
CA PRO A 212 3.88 -13.45 20.08
C PRO A 212 3.62 -14.93 20.42
N PRO A 213 2.40 -15.43 20.16
CA PRO A 213 2.08 -16.85 20.24
C PRO A 213 3.04 -17.72 19.40
N LYS A 214 3.31 -18.96 19.83
CA LYS A 214 4.23 -19.88 19.12
C LYS A 214 3.75 -20.28 17.72
N GLY A 215 2.41 -20.39 17.55
CA GLY A 215 1.79 -20.75 16.27
C GLY A 215 1.27 -19.53 15.52
N CYS A 216 -0.02 -19.59 15.12
CA CYS A 216 -0.68 -18.46 14.48
C CYS A 216 -0.76 -17.26 15.43
N ASN A 217 -0.26 -16.11 15.02
CA ASN A 217 -0.29 -14.91 15.86
C ASN A 217 -1.70 -14.47 16.27
N PHE A 218 -2.73 -14.86 15.51
CA PHE A 218 -4.12 -14.52 15.77
C PHE A 218 -4.89 -15.59 16.57
N CYS A 219 -4.27 -16.74 16.91
CA CYS A 219 -4.96 -17.91 17.52
C CYS A 219 -5.69 -17.57 18.83
N THR A 220 -5.19 -16.66 19.65
CA THR A 220 -5.81 -16.27 20.94
C THR A 220 -7.12 -15.49 20.79
N ARG A 221 -7.39 -14.93 19.62
CA ARG A 221 -8.56 -14.09 19.32
C ARG A 221 -9.38 -14.60 18.13
N CYS A 222 -8.95 -15.70 17.50
CA CYS A 222 -9.59 -16.24 16.32
C CYS A 222 -10.88 -16.99 16.67
N PRO A 223 -12.05 -16.57 16.13
CA PRO A 223 -13.31 -17.30 16.38
C PRO A 223 -13.34 -18.68 15.73
N ALA A 224 -12.42 -18.95 14.78
CA ALA A 224 -12.29 -20.21 14.05
C ALA A 224 -10.95 -20.91 14.37
N VAL A 225 -10.47 -20.80 15.61
CA VAL A 225 -9.20 -21.40 16.02
C VAL A 225 -9.26 -22.93 16.00
N MET A 226 -8.18 -23.56 15.54
CA MET A 226 -7.97 -25.02 15.56
C MET A 226 -6.74 -25.36 16.42
N ASP A 227 -6.61 -26.60 16.87
CA ASP A 227 -5.49 -27.05 17.71
C ASP A 227 -4.12 -26.77 17.05
N ILE A 228 -4.02 -26.97 15.75
CA ILE A 228 -2.81 -26.69 14.98
C ILE A 228 -2.40 -25.20 15.05
N CYS A 229 -3.36 -24.28 15.19
CA CYS A 229 -3.07 -22.85 15.28
C CYS A 229 -2.28 -22.46 16.53
N HIS A 230 -2.32 -23.26 17.60
CA HIS A 230 -1.55 -23.02 18.81
C HIS A 230 -0.11 -23.54 18.71
N GLN A 231 0.16 -24.45 17.77
CA GLN A 231 1.43 -25.18 17.67
C GLN A 231 2.29 -24.67 16.51
N ASN A 232 1.67 -24.47 15.34
CA ASN A 232 2.36 -24.18 14.11
C ASN A 232 1.94 -22.81 13.54
N GLU A 233 2.92 -22.09 12.99
CA GLU A 233 2.66 -20.89 12.23
C GLU A 233 2.08 -21.26 10.85
N PRO A 234 0.97 -20.63 10.40
CA PRO A 234 0.43 -20.88 9.08
C PRO A 234 1.35 -20.33 7.98
N GLU A 235 1.54 -21.09 6.92
CA GLU A 235 2.29 -20.65 5.76
C GLU A 235 1.52 -19.56 5.01
N TYR A 236 2.24 -18.48 4.64
CA TYR A 236 1.70 -17.45 3.75
C TYR A 236 1.81 -17.91 2.30
N ARG A 237 0.68 -18.24 1.67
CA ARG A 237 0.64 -18.83 0.33
C ARG A 237 -0.52 -18.29 -0.52
N GLU A 238 -0.39 -18.43 -1.80
CA GLU A 238 -1.46 -18.17 -2.76
C GLU A 238 -2.49 -19.30 -2.71
N VAL A 239 -3.75 -18.96 -2.46
CA VAL A 239 -4.87 -19.93 -2.38
C VAL A 239 -5.86 -19.78 -3.53
N MET A 240 -5.87 -18.63 -4.16
CA MET A 240 -6.59 -18.30 -5.40
C MET A 240 -5.73 -17.32 -6.20
N PRO A 241 -5.91 -17.19 -7.52
CA PRO A 241 -5.11 -16.27 -8.35
C PRO A 241 -5.06 -14.85 -7.78
N GLY A 242 -3.86 -14.39 -7.41
CA GLY A 242 -3.61 -13.07 -6.82
C GLY A 242 -4.07 -12.90 -5.37
N ARG A 243 -4.59 -13.95 -4.70
CA ARG A 243 -5.05 -13.91 -3.30
C ARG A 243 -4.18 -14.80 -2.43
N PHE A 244 -3.54 -14.19 -1.45
CA PHE A 244 -2.61 -14.84 -0.53
C PHE A 244 -3.15 -14.76 0.89
N VAL A 245 -3.01 -15.82 1.66
CA VAL A 245 -3.44 -15.87 3.06
C VAL A 245 -2.52 -16.74 3.90
N ALA A 246 -2.29 -16.33 5.16
CA ALA A 246 -1.60 -17.11 6.17
C ALA A 246 -2.64 -17.67 7.17
N CYS A 247 -3.33 -18.76 6.80
CA CYS A 247 -4.35 -19.39 7.64
C CYS A 247 -4.46 -20.89 7.39
N HIS A 248 -4.50 -21.69 8.46
CA HIS A 248 -4.58 -23.15 8.37
C HIS A 248 -5.88 -23.67 7.75
N HIS A 249 -6.97 -22.88 7.75
CA HIS A 249 -8.22 -23.25 7.08
C HIS A 249 -8.06 -23.45 5.57
N TYR A 250 -6.96 -22.99 4.98
CA TYR A 250 -6.69 -23.10 3.55
C TYR A 250 -5.56 -24.10 3.24
N ASN A 251 -5.16 -24.97 4.21
CA ASN A 251 -4.06 -25.91 4.02
C ASN A 251 -4.32 -26.92 2.89
N ASP A 252 -5.57 -27.33 2.66
CA ASP A 252 -5.94 -28.35 1.69
C ASP A 252 -6.30 -27.77 0.30
N VAL A 253 -6.24 -26.43 0.14
CA VAL A 253 -6.42 -25.79 -1.17
C VAL A 253 -5.13 -25.95 -1.97
N SER A 254 -4.97 -27.10 -2.65
CA SER A 254 -3.94 -27.26 -3.67
C SER A 254 -4.26 -26.31 -4.84
N THR A 255 -3.30 -25.48 -5.22
CA THR A 255 -3.36 -24.67 -6.45
C THR A 255 -3.47 -25.60 -7.67
N SER A 256 -4.68 -25.94 -8.07
CA SER A 256 -4.96 -26.61 -9.33
C SER A 256 -4.90 -25.64 -10.51
N ALA A 257 -3.78 -24.95 -10.67
CA ALA A 257 -3.52 -24.06 -11.79
C ALA A 257 -2.13 -24.36 -12.34
N GLY A 258 -1.98 -25.53 -13.04
CA GLY A 258 -0.70 -25.87 -13.65
C GLY A 258 -0.61 -27.25 -14.30
N SER A 259 -1.70 -27.80 -14.90
CA SER A 259 -1.56 -29.04 -15.70
C SER A 259 -2.68 -29.26 -16.74
N THR A 260 -2.98 -28.26 -17.56
CA THR A 260 -3.84 -28.45 -18.75
C THR A 260 -3.31 -27.71 -19.98
N ALA A 261 -1.99 -27.81 -20.22
CA ALA A 261 -1.39 -27.24 -21.44
C ALA A 261 -0.27 -28.11 -22.00
N ALA A 262 -0.27 -29.45 -21.72
CA ALA A 262 0.78 -30.34 -22.23
C ALA A 262 0.26 -31.68 -22.80
N SER A 263 -1.06 -31.85 -23.07
CA SER A 263 -1.60 -33.11 -23.60
C SER A 263 -2.36 -33.00 -24.93
N GLU A 264 -2.38 -31.85 -25.60
CA GLU A 264 -3.04 -31.74 -26.93
C GLU A 264 -2.09 -31.51 -28.11
N ALA A 265 -0.78 -31.68 -27.92
CA ALA A 265 0.21 -31.52 -29.02
C ALA A 265 0.82 -32.81 -29.55
N SER A 266 0.33 -34.01 -29.14
CA SER A 266 0.89 -35.33 -29.59
C SER A 266 0.01 -36.16 -30.52
N ASP A 267 -1.20 -35.72 -30.89
CA ASP A 267 -2.11 -36.54 -31.73
C ASP A 267 -2.37 -36.02 -33.16
N GLN A 268 -1.58 -35.06 -33.66
CA GLN A 268 -1.73 -34.58 -35.05
C GLN A 268 -0.55 -34.90 -35.97
N GLN A 269 0.35 -35.81 -35.62
CA GLN A 269 1.50 -36.17 -36.47
C GLN A 269 1.51 -37.62 -37.00
N SER A 270 0.40 -38.36 -36.95
CA SER A 270 0.33 -39.76 -37.45
C SER A 270 -0.63 -40.03 -38.61
N LEU A 271 -1.10 -39.01 -39.35
CA LEU A 271 -2.01 -39.19 -40.49
C LEU A 271 -1.60 -38.45 -41.79
N SER A 272 -0.30 -38.49 -42.16
CA SER A 272 0.12 -38.01 -43.48
C SER A 272 1.32 -38.74 -44.04
N ASN A 273 1.28 -40.10 -44.03
CA ASN A 273 2.24 -40.90 -44.82
C ASN A 273 1.62 -42.21 -45.26
N THR A 274 0.65 -42.15 -46.18
CA THR A 274 0.29 -43.27 -47.08
C THR A 274 -0.47 -42.64 -48.24
N ASN A 275 0.22 -42.40 -49.35
CA ASN A 275 -0.26 -42.47 -50.72
C ASN A 275 0.67 -41.63 -51.62
N ASN A 276 1.71 -42.28 -52.10
CA ASN A 276 2.18 -42.05 -53.48
C ASN A 276 3.13 -43.18 -53.92
N THR A 277 2.56 -44.28 -54.44
CA THR A 277 3.24 -45.17 -55.38
C THR A 277 2.16 -45.65 -56.33
N THR A 278 2.33 -45.31 -57.58
CA THR A 278 1.94 -45.90 -58.84
C THR A 278 1.36 -44.93 -59.87
N ASN A 279 2.13 -44.94 -60.97
CA ASN A 279 2.01 -44.46 -62.35
C ASN A 279 2.57 -43.09 -62.64
#